data_41e15982bc1bb9830cf3d2a45dba7783
#
_entry.id   41e15982bc1bb9830cf3d2a45dba7783
#
_cell.length_a   1.000
_cell.length_b   1.000
_cell.length_c   1.000
_cell.angle_alpha   90.00
_cell.angle_beta   90.00
_cell.angle_gamma   90.00
#
_symmetry.space_group_name_H-M   'P 1'
#
loop_
_entity.id
_entity.type
_entity.pdbx_description
1 polymer ?
#
loop_
_entity_poly.entity_id
_entity_poly.type
_entity_poly.pdbx_seq_one_letter_code
_entity_poly.pdbx_strand_id
1 'polypeptide(L)'
;MKELELKYGCNPNQKPSRIFMNEGELPITVLNGRPGYINFLDAFNGWQLVSELKRATGLPAATSFKHVSPAGAAVGLPLTDVERKIYWVDDMGELTPLANAYARARGADRMSSFGDFISLSDVCDVATAKLIKREVSDGVIAPGYEPEALEMLKAKKKGNYNVIQIDPSYRPAPVEHKEVFGITFEQGRNELVIDKEMLNNIVTESKELSESAKIDLVIALITLKYTQSNSVCYAKGGQAIGIGAGQQSRIHCTRLAGQKADNWFLRQNPKVLNLPFKEKIGRADRDNAIDLYIGDEYMDLLADGEWERTFTEKPEVFTREEKRAWLDQLQDVALSSDAFFPFGDNIERAHKSGVKYVAQPGGSVRDDQVIETCNKYGMTMCFTGIRLFHH
;
A
#
# COMPACT_ATOMS: atom_id res chain seq x y z
N MET A 1 -5.96 -30.20 6.03
CA MET A 1 -5.00 -30.01 7.13
C MET A 1 -5.61 -29.03 8.13
N LYS A 2 -5.69 -29.43 9.41
CA LYS A 2 -6.33 -28.59 10.44
C LYS A 2 -5.37 -27.61 11.12
N GLU A 3 -4.10 -27.92 11.13
CA GLU A 3 -3.06 -27.09 11.74
C GLU A 3 -1.74 -27.16 10.97
N LEU A 4 -0.91 -26.13 11.18
CA LEU A 4 0.44 -26.05 10.65
C LEU A 4 1.36 -25.52 11.74
N GLU A 5 2.35 -26.33 12.12
CA GLU A 5 3.39 -25.92 13.06
C GLU A 5 4.33 -24.90 12.41
N LEU A 6 4.67 -23.85 13.17
CA LEU A 6 5.59 -22.80 12.74
C LEU A 6 6.90 -22.88 13.52
N LYS A 7 7.97 -22.37 12.94
CA LYS A 7 9.29 -22.39 13.56
C LYS A 7 9.32 -21.62 14.88
N TYR A 8 8.68 -20.47 14.93
CA TYR A 8 8.48 -19.62 16.10
C TYR A 8 7.36 -18.61 15.81
N GLY A 9 6.92 -17.86 16.82
CA GLY A 9 5.92 -16.81 16.70
C GLY A 9 6.49 -15.52 16.09
N CYS A 10 6.16 -14.36 16.68
CA CYS A 10 6.71 -13.09 16.21
C CYS A 10 8.23 -13.00 16.36
N ASN A 11 8.79 -13.70 17.36
CA ASN A 11 10.22 -13.70 17.68
C ASN A 11 10.74 -15.12 17.88
N PRO A 12 12.05 -15.38 17.66
CA PRO A 12 12.64 -16.71 17.78
C PRO A 12 12.47 -17.39 19.14
N ASN A 13 12.32 -16.62 20.21
CA ASN A 13 12.09 -17.15 21.57
C ASN A 13 10.62 -17.51 21.84
N GLN A 14 9.70 -17.12 20.96
CA GLN A 14 8.26 -17.38 21.16
C GLN A 14 7.87 -18.74 20.56
N LYS A 15 8.09 -19.79 21.36
CA LYS A 15 7.81 -21.19 21.03
C LYS A 15 6.99 -21.82 22.14
N PRO A 16 6.07 -22.77 21.81
CA PRO A 16 5.74 -23.27 20.47
C PRO A 16 4.95 -22.26 19.64
N SER A 17 4.83 -22.50 18.32
CA SER A 17 4.07 -21.66 17.42
C SER A 17 3.34 -22.49 16.37
N ARG A 18 2.10 -22.15 16.08
CA ARG A 18 1.29 -22.79 15.03
C ARG A 18 0.16 -21.87 14.56
N ILE A 19 -0.35 -22.17 13.41
CA ILE A 19 -1.67 -21.70 12.97
C ILE A 19 -2.61 -22.91 12.92
N PHE A 20 -3.87 -22.72 13.29
CA PHE A 20 -4.83 -23.84 13.31
C PHE A 20 -6.27 -23.34 13.22
N MET A 21 -7.17 -24.24 12.85
CA MET A 21 -8.61 -24.01 12.84
C MET A 21 -9.25 -24.80 13.97
N ASN A 22 -10.14 -24.17 14.74
CA ASN A 22 -10.95 -24.87 15.74
C ASN A 22 -11.91 -25.85 15.07
N GLU A 23 -12.51 -25.42 13.95
CA GLU A 23 -13.42 -26.21 13.14
C GLU A 23 -12.98 -26.19 11.68
N GLY A 24 -13.10 -27.33 11.01
CA GLY A 24 -12.72 -27.46 9.59
C GLY A 24 -11.22 -27.53 9.37
N GLU A 25 -10.84 -27.32 8.13
CA GLU A 25 -9.44 -27.32 7.68
C GLU A 25 -8.96 -25.90 7.38
N LEU A 26 -7.64 -25.72 7.42
CA LEU A 26 -7.00 -24.47 6.99
C LEU A 26 -7.41 -24.19 5.53
N PRO A 27 -7.86 -22.97 5.22
CA PRO A 27 -8.30 -22.62 3.86
C PRO A 27 -7.14 -22.31 2.91
N ILE A 28 -5.95 -22.80 3.23
CA ILE A 28 -4.73 -22.57 2.48
C ILE A 28 -3.97 -23.86 2.19
N THR A 29 -3.15 -23.81 1.14
CA THR A 29 -2.11 -24.79 0.86
C THR A 29 -0.79 -24.04 0.68
N VAL A 30 0.24 -24.45 1.41
CA VAL A 30 1.61 -23.93 1.19
C VAL A 30 2.21 -24.72 0.04
N LEU A 31 2.35 -24.08 -1.12
CA LEU A 31 2.87 -24.73 -2.33
C LEU A 31 4.40 -24.76 -2.35
N ASN A 32 5.05 -23.85 -1.66
CA ASN A 32 6.50 -23.79 -1.54
C ASN A 32 6.91 -22.95 -0.32
N GLY A 33 8.11 -23.23 0.22
CA GLY A 33 8.69 -22.48 1.33
C GLY A 33 8.12 -22.88 2.69
N ARG A 34 8.46 -22.08 3.69
CA ARG A 34 7.99 -22.22 5.09
C ARG A 34 7.62 -20.86 5.65
N PRO A 35 6.40 -20.37 5.35
CA PRO A 35 5.97 -19.07 5.86
C PRO A 35 5.99 -19.03 7.38
N GLY A 36 6.44 -17.91 7.93
CA GLY A 36 6.44 -17.68 9.37
C GLY A 36 5.15 -17.05 9.86
N TYR A 37 5.09 -16.83 11.15
CA TYR A 37 3.95 -16.26 11.85
C TYR A 37 3.53 -14.91 11.27
N ILE A 38 4.48 -13.99 11.10
CA ILE A 38 4.21 -12.64 10.55
C ILE A 38 3.82 -12.75 9.08
N ASN A 39 4.45 -13.65 8.31
CA ASN A 39 4.08 -13.88 6.91
C ASN A 39 2.61 -14.26 6.76
N PHE A 40 2.09 -15.12 7.63
CA PHE A 40 0.67 -15.48 7.61
C PHE A 40 -0.25 -14.33 8.01
N LEU A 41 0.14 -13.51 8.98
CA LEU A 41 -0.61 -12.30 9.32
C LEU A 41 -0.70 -11.35 8.12
N ASP A 42 0.42 -11.13 7.44
CA ASP A 42 0.45 -10.32 6.22
C ASP A 42 -0.42 -10.93 5.12
N ALA A 43 -0.27 -12.24 4.88
CA ALA A 43 -0.99 -12.96 3.84
C ALA A 43 -2.52 -12.89 4.03
N PHE A 44 -3.00 -13.12 5.24
CA PHE A 44 -4.45 -13.16 5.50
C PHE A 44 -5.09 -11.77 5.53
N ASN A 45 -4.38 -10.76 5.99
CA ASN A 45 -4.85 -9.38 5.89
C ASN A 45 -4.81 -8.89 4.44
N GLY A 46 -3.73 -9.17 3.74
CA GLY A 46 -3.58 -8.79 2.33
C GLY A 46 -4.59 -9.45 1.41
N TRP A 47 -4.89 -10.73 1.63
CA TRP A 47 -5.91 -11.44 0.86
C TRP A 47 -7.30 -10.80 1.01
N GLN A 48 -7.67 -10.44 2.23
CA GLN A 48 -8.94 -9.76 2.47
C GLN A 48 -9.00 -8.40 1.75
N LEU A 49 -7.91 -7.64 1.83
CA LEU A 49 -7.81 -6.33 1.18
C LEU A 49 -8.01 -6.45 -0.34
N VAL A 50 -7.27 -7.31 -1.01
CA VAL A 50 -7.36 -7.45 -2.48
C VAL A 50 -8.71 -8.02 -2.94
N SER A 51 -9.30 -8.90 -2.15
CA SER A 51 -10.64 -9.46 -2.41
C SER A 51 -11.69 -8.35 -2.38
N GLU A 52 -11.62 -7.45 -1.41
CA GLU A 52 -12.53 -6.32 -1.30
C GLU A 52 -12.31 -5.29 -2.41
N LEU A 53 -11.06 -5.01 -2.78
CA LEU A 53 -10.75 -4.12 -3.91
C LEU A 53 -11.33 -4.65 -5.22
N LYS A 54 -11.17 -5.93 -5.50
CA LYS A 54 -11.74 -6.55 -6.70
C LYS A 54 -13.26 -6.48 -6.69
N ARG A 55 -13.90 -6.80 -5.57
CA ARG A 55 -15.35 -6.72 -5.45
C ARG A 55 -15.86 -5.31 -5.68
N ALA A 56 -15.20 -4.29 -5.12
CA ALA A 56 -15.64 -2.91 -5.22
C ALA A 56 -15.39 -2.28 -6.59
N THR A 57 -14.34 -2.69 -7.30
CA THR A 57 -13.91 -2.05 -8.56
C THR A 57 -14.12 -2.91 -9.80
N GLY A 58 -14.28 -4.22 -9.64
CA GLY A 58 -14.35 -5.18 -10.76
C GLY A 58 -13.00 -5.44 -11.43
N LEU A 59 -11.91 -4.86 -10.92
CA LEU A 59 -10.55 -4.96 -11.47
C LEU A 59 -9.70 -5.91 -10.65
N PRO A 60 -8.73 -6.63 -11.26
CA PRO A 60 -7.72 -7.33 -10.51
C PRO A 60 -6.98 -6.40 -9.57
N ALA A 61 -6.63 -6.89 -8.38
CA ALA A 61 -6.02 -6.09 -7.34
C ALA A 61 -4.79 -6.79 -6.75
N ALA A 62 -3.86 -5.98 -6.24
CA ALA A 62 -2.68 -6.44 -5.54
C ALA A 62 -2.37 -5.55 -4.35
N THR A 63 -1.69 -6.09 -3.36
CA THR A 63 -1.14 -5.33 -2.24
C THR A 63 0.24 -5.84 -1.85
N SER A 64 1.04 -4.92 -1.34
CA SER A 64 2.35 -5.18 -0.74
C SER A 64 2.22 -4.94 0.75
N PHE A 65 2.40 -5.99 1.56
CA PHE A 65 2.26 -5.94 3.01
C PHE A 65 3.61 -6.07 3.70
N LYS A 66 3.78 -5.32 4.78
CA LYS A 66 4.93 -5.47 5.66
C LYS A 66 4.56 -5.02 7.07
N HIS A 67 4.99 -5.81 8.08
CA HIS A 67 4.65 -5.57 9.48
C HIS A 67 3.14 -5.39 9.71
N VAL A 68 2.36 -6.26 9.08
CA VAL A 68 0.90 -6.36 9.24
C VAL A 68 0.14 -5.07 8.82
N SER A 69 0.73 -4.32 7.90
CA SER A 69 0.08 -3.17 7.26
C SER A 69 0.45 -3.08 5.78
N PRO A 70 -0.44 -2.57 4.92
CA PRO A 70 -0.09 -2.37 3.51
C PRO A 70 0.92 -1.23 3.35
N ALA A 71 1.97 -1.49 2.59
CA ALA A 71 2.87 -0.47 2.07
C ALA A 71 2.32 0.14 0.77
N GLY A 72 1.50 -0.62 0.06
CA GLY A 72 0.80 -0.20 -1.14
C GLY A 72 -0.36 -1.13 -1.47
N ALA A 73 -1.33 -0.61 -2.20
CA ALA A 73 -2.50 -1.35 -2.68
C ALA A 73 -3.00 -0.70 -3.98
N ALA A 74 -3.41 -1.51 -4.94
CA ALA A 74 -3.77 -0.99 -6.26
C ALA A 74 -4.69 -1.95 -7.03
N VAL A 75 -5.36 -1.39 -8.04
CA VAL A 75 -6.12 -2.13 -9.04
C VAL A 75 -5.44 -2.06 -10.41
N GLY A 76 -5.79 -2.99 -11.30
CA GLY A 76 -5.09 -3.24 -12.56
C GLY A 76 -5.39 -2.25 -13.68
N LEU A 77 -5.17 -0.96 -13.46
CA LEU A 77 -5.23 0.05 -14.51
C LEU A 77 -3.89 0.12 -15.27
N PRO A 78 -3.92 0.43 -16.58
CA PRO A 78 -2.70 0.57 -17.37
C PRO A 78 -1.72 1.58 -16.77
N LEU A 79 -0.43 1.32 -16.90
CA LEU A 79 0.64 2.21 -16.45
C LEU A 79 0.94 3.26 -17.52
N THR A 80 1.21 4.50 -17.10
CA THR A 80 1.82 5.52 -17.97
C THR A 80 3.30 5.20 -18.20
N ASP A 81 3.91 5.83 -19.20
CA ASP A 81 5.35 5.65 -19.48
C ASP A 81 6.21 6.04 -18.27
N VAL A 82 5.84 7.12 -17.57
CA VAL A 82 6.55 7.58 -16.36
C VAL A 82 6.40 6.57 -15.23
N GLU A 83 5.18 6.07 -15.01
CA GLU A 83 4.94 5.03 -14.00
C GLU A 83 5.75 3.78 -14.30
N ARG A 84 5.82 3.36 -15.56
CA ARG A 84 6.66 2.22 -15.95
C ARG A 84 8.13 2.43 -15.56
N LYS A 85 8.65 3.64 -15.71
CA LYS A 85 10.03 3.99 -15.32
C LYS A 85 10.23 3.95 -13.81
N ILE A 86 9.37 4.62 -13.05
CA ILE A 86 9.53 4.69 -11.58
C ILE A 86 9.26 3.35 -10.89
N TYR A 87 8.51 2.43 -11.52
CA TYR A 87 8.25 1.08 -11.01
C TYR A 87 9.25 0.04 -11.56
N TRP A 88 10.25 0.46 -12.31
CA TRP A 88 11.29 -0.41 -12.88
C TRP A 88 10.71 -1.52 -13.78
N VAL A 89 9.70 -1.20 -14.58
CA VAL A 89 9.05 -2.13 -15.50
C VAL A 89 9.03 -1.64 -16.95
N ASP A 90 9.77 -0.59 -17.26
CA ASP A 90 9.87 -0.02 -18.61
C ASP A 90 10.61 -0.94 -19.61
N ASP A 91 11.40 -1.89 -19.13
CA ASP A 91 12.06 -2.94 -19.91
C ASP A 91 11.20 -4.18 -20.14
N MET A 92 10.01 -4.25 -19.54
CA MET A 92 9.06 -5.33 -19.70
C MET A 92 8.08 -5.01 -20.84
N GLY A 93 7.67 -6.01 -21.58
CA GLY A 93 6.66 -5.83 -22.61
C GLY A 93 5.27 -5.42 -22.04
N GLU A 94 4.23 -5.74 -22.75
CA GLU A 94 2.87 -5.51 -22.27
C GLU A 94 2.60 -6.27 -20.96
N LEU A 95 2.02 -5.58 -20.00
CA LEU A 95 1.68 -6.15 -18.70
C LEU A 95 0.17 -6.45 -18.64
N THR A 96 -0.18 -7.60 -18.05
CA THR A 96 -1.57 -7.94 -17.75
C THR A 96 -2.16 -7.00 -16.68
N PRO A 97 -3.49 -6.89 -16.56
CA PRO A 97 -4.09 -6.10 -15.48
C PRO A 97 -3.59 -6.47 -14.08
N LEU A 98 -3.41 -7.75 -13.79
CA LEU A 98 -2.87 -8.18 -12.49
C LEU A 98 -1.43 -7.73 -12.30
N ALA A 99 -0.60 -7.82 -13.32
CA ALA A 99 0.78 -7.33 -13.28
C ALA A 99 0.84 -5.81 -13.10
N ASN A 100 -0.05 -5.07 -13.74
CA ASN A 100 -0.20 -3.62 -13.52
C ASN A 100 -0.57 -3.31 -12.06
N ALA A 101 -1.50 -4.06 -11.48
CA ALA A 101 -1.90 -3.89 -10.08
C ALA A 101 -0.71 -4.11 -9.14
N TYR A 102 0.06 -5.17 -9.35
CA TYR A 102 1.23 -5.45 -8.53
C TYR A 102 2.33 -4.38 -8.69
N ALA A 103 2.62 -3.97 -9.92
CA ALA A 103 3.60 -2.91 -10.17
C ALA A 103 3.23 -1.61 -9.45
N ARG A 104 1.96 -1.23 -9.48
CA ARG A 104 1.43 -0.07 -8.76
C ARG A 104 1.51 -0.24 -7.24
N ALA A 105 1.06 -1.38 -6.73
CA ALA A 105 1.03 -1.63 -5.29
C ALA A 105 2.43 -1.59 -4.66
N ARG A 106 3.39 -2.23 -5.30
CA ARG A 106 4.79 -2.20 -4.84
C ARG A 106 5.46 -0.86 -5.12
N GLY A 107 5.17 -0.28 -6.27
CA GLY A 107 5.87 0.90 -6.78
C GLY A 107 5.60 2.20 -6.02
N ALA A 108 4.47 2.28 -5.33
CA ALA A 108 4.10 3.49 -4.58
C ALA A 108 5.11 3.80 -3.46
N ASP A 109 5.56 2.77 -2.75
CA ASP A 109 6.53 2.89 -1.66
C ASP A 109 7.53 1.73 -1.76
N ARG A 110 8.52 1.89 -2.63
CA ARG A 110 9.50 0.84 -2.90
C ARG A 110 10.41 0.56 -1.69
N MET A 111 10.63 1.56 -0.85
CA MET A 111 11.43 1.40 0.38
C MET A 111 10.73 0.48 1.38
N SER A 112 9.46 0.73 1.67
CA SER A 112 8.68 -0.10 2.60
C SER A 112 8.33 -1.46 2.01
N SER A 113 8.28 -1.60 0.69
CA SER A 113 7.96 -2.87 0.01
C SER A 113 9.14 -3.83 -0.10
N PHE A 114 10.34 -3.41 0.24
CA PHE A 114 11.51 -4.28 0.25
C PHE A 114 11.35 -5.37 1.32
N GLY A 115 11.30 -6.63 0.89
CA GLY A 115 11.05 -7.76 1.79
C GLY A 115 9.57 -7.92 2.18
N ASP A 116 8.66 -7.53 1.31
CA ASP A 116 7.22 -7.57 1.51
C ASP A 116 6.60 -8.97 1.44
N PHE A 117 5.32 -9.06 1.78
CA PHE A 117 4.44 -10.17 1.43
C PHE A 117 3.36 -9.68 0.47
N ILE A 118 3.22 -10.38 -0.66
CA ILE A 118 2.34 -9.96 -1.77
C ILE A 118 1.01 -10.69 -1.70
N SER A 119 -0.10 -9.99 -1.91
CA SER A 119 -1.41 -10.62 -2.11
C SER A 119 -1.97 -10.24 -3.47
N LEU A 120 -2.51 -11.23 -4.16
CA LEU A 120 -3.11 -11.09 -5.50
C LEU A 120 -4.55 -11.56 -5.46
N SER A 121 -5.47 -10.79 -6.04
CA SER A 121 -6.89 -11.13 -6.05
C SER A 121 -7.25 -12.25 -7.02
N ASP A 122 -6.44 -12.44 -8.06
CA ASP A 122 -6.68 -13.37 -9.15
C ASP A 122 -5.55 -14.41 -9.25
N VAL A 123 -5.79 -15.43 -10.06
CA VAL A 123 -4.74 -16.42 -10.40
C VAL A 123 -3.50 -15.69 -10.89
N CYS A 124 -2.36 -15.98 -10.26
CA CYS A 124 -1.08 -15.39 -10.63
C CYS A 124 -0.66 -15.84 -12.03
N ASP A 125 -0.62 -14.91 -12.95
CA ASP A 125 -0.18 -15.15 -14.32
C ASP A 125 1.33 -15.03 -14.48
N VAL A 126 1.83 -15.43 -15.65
CA VAL A 126 3.27 -15.43 -15.96
C VAL A 126 3.83 -13.99 -15.91
N ALA A 127 3.11 -13.02 -16.44
CA ALA A 127 3.57 -11.63 -16.44
C ALA A 127 3.77 -11.11 -15.01
N THR A 128 2.84 -11.40 -14.09
CA THR A 128 2.95 -11.03 -12.67
C THR A 128 4.13 -11.75 -12.00
N ALA A 129 4.27 -13.05 -12.24
CA ALA A 129 5.40 -13.83 -11.70
C ALA A 129 6.76 -13.30 -12.16
N LYS A 130 6.88 -12.85 -13.41
CA LYS A 130 8.10 -12.22 -13.91
C LYS A 130 8.47 -10.95 -13.15
N LEU A 131 7.49 -10.14 -12.75
CA LEU A 131 7.71 -8.97 -11.90
C LEU A 131 8.17 -9.38 -10.51
N ILE A 132 7.46 -10.31 -9.89
CA ILE A 132 7.78 -10.80 -8.54
C ILE A 132 9.19 -11.37 -8.49
N LYS A 133 9.57 -12.13 -9.51
CA LYS A 133 10.89 -12.76 -9.61
C LYS A 133 12.05 -11.80 -9.44
N ARG A 134 11.91 -10.57 -9.91
CA ARG A 134 12.99 -9.56 -9.92
C ARG A 134 13.04 -8.70 -8.66
N GLU A 135 12.09 -8.83 -7.76
CA GLU A 135 11.98 -7.99 -6.55
C GLU A 135 12.34 -8.78 -5.28
N VAL A 136 12.83 -8.07 -4.26
CA VAL A 136 13.06 -8.69 -2.94
C VAL A 136 11.74 -8.77 -2.19
N SER A 137 11.29 -9.98 -1.95
CA SER A 137 9.99 -10.29 -1.37
C SER A 137 10.07 -11.56 -0.54
N ASP A 138 9.26 -11.68 0.51
CA ASP A 138 9.22 -12.87 1.38
C ASP A 138 8.27 -13.95 0.87
N GLY A 139 7.22 -13.56 0.18
CA GLY A 139 6.24 -14.52 -0.31
C GLY A 139 5.03 -13.88 -0.98
N VAL A 140 4.14 -14.75 -1.45
CA VAL A 140 2.92 -14.38 -2.16
C VAL A 140 1.77 -15.31 -1.79
N ILE A 141 0.56 -14.74 -1.72
CA ILE A 141 -0.70 -15.47 -1.62
C ILE A 141 -1.61 -15.11 -2.80
N ALA A 142 -2.21 -16.12 -3.40
CA ALA A 142 -3.14 -15.98 -4.51
C ALA A 142 -4.14 -17.15 -4.52
N PRO A 143 -5.30 -17.02 -5.21
CA PRO A 143 -6.26 -18.13 -5.32
C PRO A 143 -5.77 -19.28 -6.20
N GLY A 144 -4.73 -19.06 -6.98
CA GLY A 144 -4.12 -20.05 -7.86
C GLY A 144 -2.91 -19.47 -8.57
N TYR A 145 -2.24 -20.32 -9.32
CA TYR A 145 -1.03 -19.97 -10.08
C TYR A 145 -1.04 -20.68 -11.41
N GLU A 146 -0.75 -19.97 -12.49
CA GLU A 146 -0.46 -20.63 -13.76
C GLU A 146 0.78 -21.54 -13.59
N PRO A 147 0.85 -22.71 -14.24
CA PRO A 147 1.95 -23.66 -14.03
C PRO A 147 3.34 -23.07 -14.21
N GLU A 148 3.56 -22.28 -15.27
CA GLU A 148 4.84 -21.62 -15.53
C GLU A 148 5.14 -20.54 -14.46
N ALA A 149 4.13 -19.78 -14.04
CA ALA A 149 4.27 -18.80 -12.97
C ALA A 149 4.69 -19.46 -11.66
N LEU A 150 4.06 -20.58 -11.32
CA LEU A 150 4.37 -21.33 -10.10
C LEU A 150 5.83 -21.81 -10.10
N GLU A 151 6.32 -22.35 -11.23
CA GLU A 151 7.69 -22.81 -11.33
C GLU A 151 8.70 -21.66 -11.17
N MET A 152 8.41 -20.48 -11.74
CA MET A 152 9.24 -19.29 -11.55
C MET A 152 9.34 -18.90 -10.08
N LEU A 153 8.20 -18.88 -9.38
CA LEU A 153 8.13 -18.47 -7.98
C LEU A 153 8.80 -19.48 -7.06
N LYS A 154 8.63 -20.77 -7.31
CA LYS A 154 9.31 -21.85 -6.56
C LYS A 154 10.83 -21.75 -6.64
N ALA A 155 11.36 -21.32 -7.77
CA ALA A 155 12.81 -21.21 -7.97
C ALA A 155 13.44 -20.00 -7.26
N LYS A 156 12.63 -19.01 -6.88
CA LYS A 156 13.07 -17.79 -6.19
C LYS A 156 13.63 -18.13 -4.80
N LYS A 157 14.61 -17.33 -4.30
CA LYS A 157 15.29 -17.55 -3.00
C LYS A 157 15.90 -18.94 -2.89
N LYS A 158 16.55 -19.41 -3.94
CA LYS A 158 17.18 -20.75 -3.99
C LYS A 158 16.19 -21.88 -3.67
N GLY A 159 14.93 -21.73 -4.11
CA GLY A 159 13.88 -22.70 -3.89
C GLY A 159 13.08 -22.54 -2.60
N ASN A 160 13.32 -21.48 -1.82
CA ASN A 160 12.70 -21.27 -0.51
C ASN A 160 11.63 -20.16 -0.48
N TYR A 161 11.29 -19.58 -1.62
CA TYR A 161 10.26 -18.54 -1.67
C TYR A 161 8.92 -19.05 -1.18
N ASN A 162 8.22 -18.26 -0.34
CA ASN A 162 6.95 -18.65 0.21
C ASN A 162 5.82 -18.45 -0.80
N VAL A 163 5.15 -19.53 -1.18
CA VAL A 163 4.02 -19.49 -2.12
C VAL A 163 2.82 -20.15 -1.44
N ILE A 164 1.78 -19.35 -1.22
CA ILE A 164 0.54 -19.80 -0.55
C ILE A 164 -0.61 -19.72 -1.53
N GLN A 165 -1.41 -20.78 -1.59
CA GLN A 165 -2.68 -20.81 -2.31
C GLN A 165 -3.80 -20.72 -1.29
N ILE A 166 -4.74 -19.79 -1.50
CA ILE A 166 -5.94 -19.61 -0.67
C ILE A 166 -7.17 -20.16 -1.40
N ASP A 167 -8.08 -20.79 -0.66
CA ASP A 167 -9.40 -21.11 -1.16
C ASP A 167 -10.25 -19.82 -1.22
N PRO A 168 -10.56 -19.29 -2.40
CA PRO A 168 -11.30 -18.03 -2.51
C PRO A 168 -12.76 -18.11 -2.05
N SER A 169 -13.29 -19.32 -1.88
CA SER A 169 -14.66 -19.54 -1.39
C SER A 169 -14.78 -19.52 0.14
N TYR A 170 -13.65 -19.60 0.85
CA TYR A 170 -13.64 -19.60 2.30
C TYR A 170 -14.19 -18.28 2.87
N ARG A 171 -15.03 -18.42 3.89
CA ARG A 171 -15.57 -17.29 4.66
C ARG A 171 -15.34 -17.56 6.15
N PRO A 172 -14.67 -16.65 6.86
CA PRO A 172 -14.47 -16.78 8.31
C PRO A 172 -15.79 -16.71 9.08
N ALA A 173 -15.79 -17.21 10.31
CA ALA A 173 -16.91 -17.05 11.23
C ALA A 173 -17.23 -15.56 11.46
N PRO A 174 -18.50 -15.22 11.76
CA PRO A 174 -18.91 -13.83 11.94
C PRO A 174 -18.37 -13.17 13.22
N VAL A 175 -17.80 -13.97 14.13
CA VAL A 175 -17.20 -13.51 15.39
C VAL A 175 -15.74 -13.90 15.41
N GLU A 176 -14.89 -12.97 15.82
CA GLU A 176 -13.45 -13.18 15.93
C GLU A 176 -12.95 -12.95 17.36
N HIS A 177 -11.82 -13.57 17.66
CA HIS A 177 -11.21 -13.55 18.99
C HIS A 177 -9.76 -13.07 18.92
N LYS A 178 -9.36 -12.38 19.98
CA LYS A 178 -7.98 -11.97 20.22
C LYS A 178 -7.65 -12.19 21.68
N GLU A 179 -6.50 -12.75 21.97
CA GLU A 179 -6.05 -12.98 23.33
C GLU A 179 -4.95 -11.99 23.71
N VAL A 180 -5.13 -11.31 24.85
CA VAL A 180 -4.14 -10.40 25.44
C VAL A 180 -4.06 -10.69 26.92
N PHE A 181 -2.88 -10.99 27.42
CA PHE A 181 -2.65 -11.32 28.82
C PHE A 181 -3.54 -12.48 29.34
N GLY A 182 -3.80 -13.49 28.49
CA GLY A 182 -4.68 -14.62 28.82
C GLY A 182 -6.17 -14.28 28.84
N ILE A 183 -6.54 -13.03 28.54
CA ILE A 183 -7.94 -12.59 28.45
C ILE A 183 -8.35 -12.61 26.99
N THR A 184 -9.44 -13.29 26.69
CA THR A 184 -9.99 -13.37 25.35
C THR A 184 -10.92 -12.20 25.08
N PHE A 185 -10.60 -11.46 24.04
CA PHE A 185 -11.44 -10.41 23.49
C PHE A 185 -12.28 -11.00 22.35
N GLU A 186 -13.57 -10.72 22.34
CA GLU A 186 -14.49 -11.18 21.32
C GLU A 186 -15.20 -9.98 20.68
N GLN A 187 -15.28 -9.98 19.36
CA GLN A 187 -16.04 -8.95 18.61
C GLN A 187 -16.62 -9.54 17.33
N GLY A 188 -17.66 -8.91 16.82
CA GLY A 188 -18.11 -9.19 15.47
C GLY A 188 -16.98 -8.87 14.49
N ARG A 189 -16.75 -9.75 13.51
CA ARG A 189 -15.82 -9.50 12.43
C ARG A 189 -16.27 -8.27 11.63
N ASN A 190 -15.35 -7.42 11.19
CA ASN A 190 -15.71 -6.25 10.38
C ASN A 190 -16.12 -6.68 8.97
N GLU A 191 -17.41 -6.89 8.78
CA GLU A 191 -18.02 -7.30 7.51
C GLU A 191 -18.57 -6.13 6.69
N LEU A 192 -18.23 -4.91 7.08
CA LEU A 192 -18.66 -3.70 6.37
C LEU A 192 -18.21 -3.74 4.91
N VAL A 193 -19.17 -3.58 4.01
CA VAL A 193 -18.89 -3.46 2.56
C VAL A 193 -18.61 -2.00 2.23
N ILE A 194 -17.43 -1.73 1.72
CA ILE A 194 -17.03 -0.40 1.26
C ILE A 194 -17.23 -0.33 -0.25
N ASP A 195 -18.04 0.62 -0.70
CA ASP A 195 -18.32 0.90 -2.11
C ASP A 195 -18.58 2.39 -2.33
N LYS A 196 -18.92 2.76 -3.56
CA LYS A 196 -19.18 4.14 -3.96
C LYS A 196 -20.38 4.77 -3.24
N GLU A 197 -21.32 3.99 -2.72
CA GLU A 197 -22.49 4.50 -2.01
C GLU A 197 -22.12 5.18 -0.70
N MET A 198 -20.98 4.80 -0.10
CA MET A 198 -20.45 5.47 1.09
C MET A 198 -20.06 6.93 0.85
N LEU A 199 -19.94 7.34 -0.40
CA LEU A 199 -19.49 8.67 -0.80
C LEU A 199 -20.65 9.63 -1.12
N ASN A 200 -21.89 9.24 -0.86
CA ASN A 200 -23.06 10.02 -1.25
C ASN A 200 -23.32 11.24 -0.35
N ASN A 201 -22.82 11.25 0.88
CA ASN A 201 -23.00 12.38 1.80
C ASN A 201 -21.88 13.42 1.65
N ILE A 202 -21.98 14.24 0.62
CA ILE A 202 -21.03 15.34 0.37
C ILE A 202 -21.43 16.54 1.21
N VAL A 203 -20.52 16.99 2.08
CA VAL A 203 -20.78 18.05 3.08
C VAL A 203 -20.16 19.40 2.74
N THR A 204 -19.35 19.48 1.69
CA THR A 204 -18.69 20.70 1.21
C THR A 204 -19.53 21.45 0.17
N GLU A 205 -19.16 22.70 -0.13
CA GLU A 205 -19.78 23.49 -1.20
C GLU A 205 -19.60 22.84 -2.56
N SER A 206 -18.36 22.41 -2.89
CA SER A 206 -18.11 21.63 -4.09
C SER A 206 -18.77 20.26 -3.98
N LYS A 207 -19.54 19.89 -5.01
CA LYS A 207 -20.18 18.57 -5.13
C LYS A 207 -19.56 17.74 -6.23
N GLU A 208 -18.47 18.23 -6.83
CA GLU A 208 -17.80 17.56 -7.93
C GLU A 208 -17.05 16.31 -7.43
N LEU A 209 -17.43 15.16 -7.96
CA LEU A 209 -16.82 13.89 -7.61
C LEU A 209 -16.86 12.96 -8.84
N SER A 210 -15.76 12.93 -9.59
CA SER A 210 -15.64 12.10 -10.80
C SER A 210 -15.63 10.60 -10.45
N GLU A 211 -15.91 9.75 -11.43
CA GLU A 211 -15.85 8.29 -11.25
C GLU A 211 -14.44 7.82 -10.85
N SER A 212 -13.39 8.40 -11.44
CA SER A 212 -12.01 8.08 -11.05
C SER A 212 -11.70 8.48 -9.61
N ALA A 213 -12.20 9.63 -9.16
CA ALA A 213 -12.05 10.08 -7.78
C ALA A 213 -12.79 9.15 -6.80
N LYS A 214 -13.98 8.70 -7.15
CA LYS A 214 -14.73 7.72 -6.35
C LYS A 214 -13.96 6.41 -6.19
N ILE A 215 -13.39 5.92 -7.27
CA ILE A 215 -12.55 4.69 -7.25
C ILE A 215 -11.36 4.91 -6.31
N ASP A 216 -10.66 6.01 -6.42
CA ASP A 216 -9.51 6.30 -5.57
C ASP A 216 -9.88 6.41 -4.08
N LEU A 217 -11.00 7.06 -3.76
CA LEU A 217 -11.51 7.14 -2.38
C LEU A 217 -11.88 5.75 -1.84
N VAL A 218 -12.54 4.92 -2.65
CA VAL A 218 -12.89 3.55 -2.27
C VAL A 218 -11.64 2.71 -2.02
N ILE A 219 -10.65 2.80 -2.89
CA ILE A 219 -9.34 2.11 -2.70
C ILE A 219 -8.71 2.55 -1.39
N ALA A 220 -8.67 3.85 -1.12
CA ALA A 220 -8.11 4.38 0.11
C ALA A 220 -8.86 3.86 1.35
N LEU A 221 -10.19 3.87 1.35
CA LEU A 221 -11.00 3.37 2.46
C LEU A 221 -10.80 1.87 2.72
N ILE A 222 -10.81 1.06 1.68
CA ILE A 222 -10.57 -0.40 1.81
C ILE A 222 -9.15 -0.66 2.32
N THR A 223 -8.16 0.08 1.83
CA THR A 223 -6.79 -0.02 2.32
C THR A 223 -6.70 0.25 3.81
N LEU A 224 -7.40 1.28 4.29
CA LEU A 224 -7.42 1.65 5.72
C LEU A 224 -8.08 0.61 6.60
N LYS A 225 -9.07 -0.10 6.09
CA LYS A 225 -9.73 -1.20 6.82
C LYS A 225 -8.73 -2.27 7.30
N TYR A 226 -7.60 -2.40 6.60
CA TYR A 226 -6.55 -3.39 6.90
C TYR A 226 -5.22 -2.75 7.30
N THR A 227 -5.24 -1.48 7.68
CA THR A 227 -4.06 -0.74 8.12
C THR A 227 -4.14 -0.44 9.62
N GLN A 228 -3.05 -0.70 10.33
CA GLN A 228 -2.98 -0.42 11.78
C GLN A 228 -3.26 1.05 12.06
N SER A 229 -4.19 1.31 12.98
CA SER A 229 -4.63 2.67 13.32
C SER A 229 -3.61 3.42 14.20
N ASN A 230 -3.60 4.78 14.21
CA ASN A 230 -4.32 5.62 13.26
C ASN A 230 -3.75 5.44 11.86
N SER A 231 -4.62 5.52 10.87
CA SER A 231 -4.19 5.41 9.48
C SER A 231 -4.85 6.43 8.57
N VAL A 232 -4.09 6.87 7.58
CA VAL A 232 -4.49 7.82 6.54
C VAL A 232 -3.91 7.34 5.21
N CYS A 233 -4.67 7.44 4.13
CA CYS A 233 -4.25 6.99 2.81
C CYS A 233 -4.53 8.05 1.75
N TYR A 234 -3.49 8.40 0.99
CA TYR A 234 -3.57 9.20 -0.23
C TYR A 234 -3.62 8.24 -1.42
N ALA A 235 -4.51 8.51 -2.37
CA ALA A 235 -4.69 7.65 -3.54
C ALA A 235 -4.84 8.48 -4.80
N LYS A 236 -4.35 7.96 -5.93
CA LYS A 236 -4.48 8.57 -7.26
C LYS A 236 -4.25 7.51 -8.32
N GLY A 237 -5.08 7.57 -9.37
CA GLY A 237 -4.89 6.70 -10.55
C GLY A 237 -5.07 5.21 -10.27
N GLY A 238 -5.95 4.84 -9.35
CA GLY A 238 -6.25 3.44 -9.04
C GLY A 238 -5.29 2.79 -8.05
N GLN A 239 -4.56 3.59 -7.27
CA GLN A 239 -3.59 3.08 -6.30
C GLN A 239 -3.43 3.99 -5.08
N ALA A 240 -3.08 3.40 -3.96
CA ALA A 240 -2.55 4.13 -2.82
C ALA A 240 -1.16 4.68 -3.19
N ILE A 241 -0.92 5.97 -2.96
CA ILE A 241 0.37 6.61 -3.21
C ILE A 241 1.10 7.00 -1.93
N GLY A 242 0.41 7.01 -0.80
CA GLY A 242 1.02 7.23 0.51
C GLY A 242 0.11 6.72 1.62
N ILE A 243 0.63 5.82 2.45
CA ILE A 243 -0.10 5.22 3.57
C ILE A 243 0.66 5.53 4.86
N GLY A 244 -0.02 6.17 5.81
CA GLY A 244 0.44 6.32 7.18
C GLY A 244 -0.26 5.31 8.07
N ALA A 245 0.53 4.55 8.85
CA ALA A 245 0.03 3.46 9.69
C ALA A 245 0.56 3.58 11.11
N GLY A 246 -0.24 3.13 12.10
CA GLY A 246 0.21 2.95 13.47
C GLY A 246 0.58 4.23 14.20
N GLN A 247 0.03 5.37 13.81
CA GLN A 247 0.36 6.65 14.42
C GLN A 247 -0.60 7.00 15.56
N GLN A 248 -0.08 7.57 16.63
CA GLN A 248 -0.89 7.97 17.79
C GLN A 248 -1.58 9.32 17.57
N SER A 249 -0.97 10.20 16.78
CA SER A 249 -1.54 11.51 16.44
C SER A 249 -2.07 11.50 15.00
N ARG A 250 -3.30 11.99 14.80
CA ARG A 250 -3.91 12.10 13.48
C ARG A 250 -3.09 13.00 12.55
N ILE A 251 -2.65 14.15 13.02
CA ILE A 251 -1.87 15.07 12.19
C ILE A 251 -0.51 14.47 11.81
N HIS A 252 0.16 13.75 12.72
CA HIS A 252 1.41 13.06 12.38
C HIS A 252 1.17 11.99 11.31
N CYS A 253 0.05 11.29 11.39
CA CYS A 253 -0.34 10.30 10.39
C CYS A 253 -0.54 10.95 9.01
N THR A 254 -1.28 12.05 8.97
CA THR A 254 -1.54 12.80 7.74
C THR A 254 -0.25 13.34 7.12
N ARG A 255 0.70 13.80 7.94
CA ARG A 255 2.03 14.25 7.48
C ARG A 255 2.84 13.09 6.92
N LEU A 256 2.90 11.97 7.64
CA LEU A 256 3.66 10.79 7.21
C LEU A 256 3.15 10.25 5.88
N ALA A 257 1.84 10.04 5.77
CA ALA A 257 1.22 9.57 4.54
C ALA A 257 1.41 10.57 3.39
N GLY A 258 1.30 11.87 3.68
CA GLY A 258 1.54 12.94 2.71
C GLY A 258 2.98 12.99 2.22
N GLN A 259 3.95 12.78 3.09
CA GLN A 259 5.36 12.71 2.70
C GLN A 259 5.62 11.54 1.74
N LYS A 260 5.01 10.38 1.99
CA LYS A 260 5.12 9.23 1.10
C LYS A 260 4.48 9.51 -0.27
N ALA A 261 3.32 10.16 -0.29
CA ALA A 261 2.67 10.60 -1.53
C ALA A 261 3.54 11.61 -2.30
N ASP A 262 4.14 12.56 -1.60
CA ASP A 262 5.08 13.52 -2.18
C ASP A 262 6.28 12.80 -2.81
N ASN A 263 6.86 11.84 -2.13
CA ASN A 263 7.98 11.04 -2.63
C ASN A 263 7.62 10.28 -3.90
N TRP A 264 6.42 9.72 -3.96
CA TRP A 264 5.93 9.06 -5.16
C TRP A 264 5.92 10.03 -6.38
N PHE A 265 5.49 11.27 -6.18
CA PHE A 265 5.46 12.26 -7.25
C PHE A 265 6.84 12.84 -7.57
N LEU A 266 7.67 13.09 -6.55
CA LEU A 266 9.05 13.58 -6.73
C LEU A 266 9.90 12.62 -7.57
N ARG A 267 9.68 11.31 -7.42
CA ARG A 267 10.37 10.29 -8.22
C ARG A 267 10.11 10.41 -9.72
N GLN A 268 9.03 11.08 -10.12
CA GLN A 268 8.65 11.31 -11.51
C GLN A 268 9.32 12.55 -12.13
N ASN A 269 10.03 13.34 -11.32
CA ASN A 269 10.73 14.52 -11.82
C ASN A 269 11.89 14.13 -12.74
N PRO A 270 12.11 14.85 -13.87
CA PRO A 270 13.22 14.57 -14.79
C PRO A 270 14.60 14.50 -14.11
N LYS A 271 14.86 15.31 -13.08
CA LYS A 271 16.12 15.22 -12.31
C LYS A 271 16.33 13.84 -11.69
N VAL A 272 15.26 13.22 -11.20
CA VAL A 272 15.30 11.89 -10.58
C VAL A 272 15.36 10.81 -11.64
N LEU A 273 14.53 10.92 -12.69
CA LEU A 273 14.49 9.95 -13.80
C LEU A 273 15.83 9.87 -14.54
N ASN A 274 16.58 10.97 -14.61
CA ASN A 274 17.82 11.08 -15.35
C ASN A 274 19.08 10.99 -14.46
N LEU A 275 18.95 10.52 -13.21
CA LEU A 275 20.12 10.33 -12.34
C LEU A 275 21.16 9.42 -13.03
N PRO A 276 22.44 9.84 -13.05
CA PRO A 276 23.48 9.13 -13.80
C PRO A 276 24.04 7.93 -13.04
N PHE A 277 23.19 6.93 -12.81
CA PHE A 277 23.60 5.69 -12.14
C PHE A 277 24.64 4.92 -12.93
N LYS A 278 25.59 4.33 -12.24
CA LYS A 278 26.48 3.31 -12.81
C LYS A 278 25.67 2.08 -13.23
N GLU A 279 26.07 1.42 -14.30
CA GLU A 279 25.37 0.24 -14.83
C GLU A 279 25.18 -0.89 -13.81
N LYS A 280 26.17 -1.06 -12.95
CA LYS A 280 26.21 -2.17 -11.98
C LYS A 280 25.33 -1.98 -10.75
N ILE A 281 24.73 -0.81 -10.58
CA ILE A 281 23.89 -0.52 -9.42
C ILE A 281 22.56 -1.24 -9.55
N GLY A 282 22.26 -2.11 -8.59
CA GLY A 282 21.02 -2.88 -8.54
C GLY A 282 19.80 -2.02 -8.18
N ARG A 283 18.60 -2.58 -8.36
CA ARG A 283 17.34 -1.86 -8.09
C ARG A 283 17.23 -1.36 -6.66
N ALA A 284 17.54 -2.20 -5.67
CA ALA A 284 17.45 -1.83 -4.26
C ALA A 284 18.37 -0.64 -3.93
N ASP A 285 19.60 -0.67 -4.44
CA ASP A 285 20.56 0.41 -4.21
C ASP A 285 20.14 1.69 -4.93
N ARG A 286 19.53 1.58 -6.12
CA ARG A 286 18.95 2.73 -6.83
C ARG A 286 17.79 3.33 -6.05
N ASP A 287 16.90 2.50 -5.52
CA ASP A 287 15.78 2.98 -4.70
C ASP A 287 16.28 3.71 -3.44
N ASN A 288 17.30 3.17 -2.76
CA ASN A 288 17.92 3.82 -1.61
C ASN A 288 18.55 5.17 -1.98
N ALA A 289 19.28 5.23 -3.08
CA ALA A 289 19.90 6.46 -3.56
C ALA A 289 18.84 7.51 -3.94
N ILE A 290 17.78 7.12 -4.59
CA ILE A 290 16.67 8.01 -4.94
C ILE A 290 16.00 8.55 -3.69
N ASP A 291 15.74 7.70 -2.70
CA ASP A 291 15.12 8.10 -1.43
C ASP A 291 15.97 9.16 -0.72
N LEU A 292 17.28 8.97 -0.64
CA LEU A 292 18.20 9.97 -0.10
C LEU A 292 18.20 11.25 -0.94
N TYR A 293 18.27 11.11 -2.26
CA TYR A 293 18.38 12.26 -3.18
C TYR A 293 17.18 13.20 -3.09
N ILE A 294 15.97 12.67 -2.98
CA ILE A 294 14.73 13.45 -2.85
C ILE A 294 14.46 13.91 -1.42
N GLY A 295 15.15 13.33 -0.42
CA GLY A 295 14.99 13.62 1.00
C GLY A 295 15.82 14.79 1.48
N ASP A 296 15.71 15.08 2.77
CA ASP A 296 16.48 16.17 3.40
C ASP A 296 17.93 15.76 3.70
N GLU A 297 18.24 14.47 3.64
CA GLU A 297 19.58 13.91 3.92
C GLU A 297 20.39 13.67 2.64
N TYR A 298 20.06 14.36 1.56
CA TYR A 298 20.74 14.21 0.26
C TYR A 298 22.25 14.47 0.34
N MET A 299 22.70 15.25 1.32
CA MET A 299 24.11 15.56 1.53
C MET A 299 24.94 14.30 1.78
N ASP A 300 24.38 13.31 2.44
CA ASP A 300 25.07 12.04 2.72
C ASP A 300 25.35 11.27 1.42
N LEU A 301 24.44 11.34 0.47
CA LEU A 301 24.61 10.72 -0.83
C LEU A 301 25.57 11.48 -1.75
N LEU A 302 25.54 12.82 -1.70
CA LEU A 302 26.29 13.70 -2.62
C LEU A 302 27.64 14.16 -2.06
N ALA A 303 28.04 13.69 -0.89
CA ALA A 303 29.36 13.98 -0.31
C ALA A 303 30.49 13.46 -1.20
N ASP A 304 31.61 14.17 -1.22
CA ASP A 304 32.80 13.74 -1.94
C ASP A 304 33.30 12.40 -1.35
N GLY A 305 33.61 11.46 -2.25
CA GLY A 305 33.94 10.09 -1.87
C GLY A 305 32.73 9.14 -1.74
N GLU A 306 31.53 9.67 -1.64
CA GLU A 306 30.30 8.86 -1.54
C GLU A 306 29.54 8.78 -2.88
N TRP A 307 29.34 9.92 -3.55
CA TRP A 307 28.58 9.93 -4.82
C TRP A 307 29.25 9.07 -5.89
N GLU A 308 30.57 8.97 -5.90
CA GLU A 308 31.36 8.17 -6.86
C GLU A 308 31.06 6.66 -6.77
N ARG A 309 30.51 6.21 -5.65
CA ARG A 309 30.10 4.80 -5.48
C ARG A 309 28.86 4.45 -6.30
N THR A 310 28.00 5.43 -6.54
CA THR A 310 26.68 5.22 -7.11
C THR A 310 26.53 5.79 -8.51
N PHE A 311 27.13 6.97 -8.77
CA PHE A 311 26.92 7.74 -9.98
C PHE A 311 28.19 7.84 -10.84
N THR A 312 27.99 8.04 -12.14
CA THR A 312 29.08 8.30 -13.11
C THR A 312 29.57 9.74 -13.05
N GLU A 313 28.72 10.65 -12.61
CA GLU A 313 29.02 12.07 -12.36
C GLU A 313 28.21 12.55 -11.16
N LYS A 314 28.65 13.62 -10.52
CA LYS A 314 27.97 14.16 -9.35
C LYS A 314 26.64 14.82 -9.77
N PRO A 315 25.49 14.32 -9.29
CA PRO A 315 24.20 14.95 -9.56
C PRO A 315 24.10 16.34 -8.93
N GLU A 316 23.36 17.22 -9.60
CA GLU A 316 22.97 18.50 -8.99
C GLU A 316 21.97 18.27 -7.86
N VAL A 317 22.00 19.11 -6.84
CA VAL A 317 21.05 19.06 -5.73
C VAL A 317 19.63 19.31 -6.27
N PHE A 318 18.70 18.50 -5.81
CA PHE A 318 17.26 18.73 -6.02
C PHE A 318 16.80 19.67 -4.91
N THR A 319 16.73 20.98 -5.21
CA THR A 319 16.50 22.00 -4.20
C THR A 319 15.09 21.96 -3.63
N ARG A 320 14.91 22.53 -2.43
CA ARG A 320 13.58 22.63 -1.80
C ARG A 320 12.60 23.41 -2.67
N GLU A 321 13.03 24.46 -3.31
CA GLU A 321 12.23 25.28 -4.22
C GLU A 321 11.80 24.50 -5.45
N GLU A 322 12.70 23.72 -6.06
CA GLU A 322 12.39 22.85 -7.20
C GLU A 322 11.39 21.75 -6.80
N LYS A 323 11.58 21.14 -5.64
CA LYS A 323 10.64 20.13 -5.12
C LYS A 323 9.24 20.73 -4.91
N ARG A 324 9.15 21.92 -4.31
CA ARG A 324 7.87 22.58 -4.07
C ARG A 324 7.18 22.93 -5.38
N ALA A 325 7.91 23.47 -6.35
CA ALA A 325 7.37 23.78 -7.67
C ALA A 325 6.84 22.53 -8.39
N TRP A 326 7.52 21.40 -8.24
CA TRP A 326 7.06 20.13 -8.80
C TRP A 326 5.81 19.60 -8.10
N LEU A 327 5.81 19.60 -6.77
CA LEU A 327 4.65 19.16 -5.96
C LEU A 327 3.41 20.02 -6.18
N ASP A 328 3.57 21.29 -6.52
CA ASP A 328 2.44 22.18 -6.84
C ASP A 328 1.70 21.76 -8.13
N GLN A 329 2.30 20.91 -8.95
CA GLN A 329 1.68 20.34 -10.15
C GLN A 329 0.87 19.06 -9.84
N LEU A 330 1.04 18.48 -8.67
CA LEU A 330 0.26 17.30 -8.25
C LEU A 330 -1.17 17.73 -7.94
N GLN A 331 -2.14 17.11 -8.61
CA GLN A 331 -3.55 17.48 -8.52
C GLN A 331 -4.45 16.24 -8.45
N ASP A 332 -5.70 16.47 -8.07
CA ASP A 332 -6.77 15.46 -8.07
C ASP A 332 -6.45 14.23 -7.22
N VAL A 333 -5.70 14.42 -6.14
CA VAL A 333 -5.39 13.36 -5.18
C VAL A 333 -6.58 13.15 -4.25
N ALA A 334 -6.89 11.89 -3.96
CA ALA A 334 -7.90 11.48 -2.99
C ALA A 334 -7.25 11.19 -1.64
N LEU A 335 -7.93 11.52 -0.56
CA LEU A 335 -7.50 11.28 0.81
C LEU A 335 -8.62 10.62 1.60
N SER A 336 -8.30 9.53 2.30
CA SER A 336 -9.23 8.92 3.27
C SER A 336 -8.56 8.77 4.62
N SER A 337 -9.38 8.83 5.68
CA SER A 337 -8.96 8.66 7.07
C SER A 337 -9.81 7.59 7.75
N ASP A 338 -9.19 6.79 8.60
CA ASP A 338 -9.89 5.72 9.33
C ASP A 338 -10.76 6.24 10.49
N ALA A 339 -10.61 7.52 10.86
CA ALA A 339 -11.46 8.22 11.81
C ALA A 339 -11.57 9.71 11.45
N PHE A 340 -12.38 10.47 12.17
CA PHE A 340 -12.57 11.88 11.85
C PHE A 340 -11.27 12.69 11.98
N PHE A 341 -11.16 13.73 11.16
CA PHE A 341 -10.14 14.75 11.33
C PHE A 341 -10.54 15.70 12.45
N PRO A 342 -9.70 15.86 13.50
CA PRO A 342 -10.07 16.70 14.64
C PRO A 342 -9.97 18.19 14.35
N PHE A 343 -9.11 18.61 13.42
CA PHE A 343 -8.84 20.01 13.10
C PHE A 343 -8.56 20.20 11.61
N GLY A 344 -8.70 21.45 11.14
CA GLY A 344 -8.44 21.82 9.76
C GLY A 344 -6.98 21.72 9.31
N ASP A 345 -6.02 21.60 10.23
CA ASP A 345 -4.61 21.44 9.92
C ASP A 345 -4.31 20.18 9.09
N ASN A 346 -5.09 19.12 9.26
CA ASN A 346 -5.02 17.93 8.44
C ASN A 346 -5.33 18.24 6.98
N ILE A 347 -6.33 19.08 6.72
CA ILE A 347 -6.71 19.50 5.37
C ILE A 347 -5.68 20.45 4.78
N GLU A 348 -5.13 21.38 5.59
CA GLU A 348 -4.02 22.24 5.18
C GLU A 348 -2.82 21.41 4.71
N ARG A 349 -2.47 20.36 5.47
CA ARG A 349 -1.39 19.45 5.07
C ARG A 349 -1.72 18.70 3.77
N ALA A 350 -2.93 18.20 3.66
CA ALA A 350 -3.39 17.46 2.49
C ALA A 350 -3.36 18.31 1.22
N HIS A 351 -3.72 19.57 1.31
CA HIS A 351 -3.66 20.51 0.20
C HIS A 351 -2.26 20.61 -0.42
N LYS A 352 -1.21 20.57 0.38
CA LYS A 352 0.19 20.63 -0.08
C LYS A 352 0.60 19.41 -0.92
N SER A 353 -0.14 18.32 -0.83
CA SER A 353 0.07 17.10 -1.61
C SER A 353 -0.99 16.91 -2.71
N GLY A 354 -1.65 17.96 -3.14
CA GLY A 354 -2.57 17.96 -4.28
C GLY A 354 -3.94 17.35 -4.01
N VAL A 355 -4.34 17.19 -2.76
CA VAL A 355 -5.65 16.61 -2.42
C VAL A 355 -6.78 17.53 -2.86
N LYS A 356 -7.76 16.94 -3.54
CA LYS A 356 -9.01 17.57 -3.95
C LYS A 356 -10.24 16.84 -3.41
N TYR A 357 -10.12 15.56 -3.11
CA TYR A 357 -11.21 14.70 -2.68
C TYR A 357 -10.90 14.08 -1.34
N VAL A 358 -11.85 14.12 -0.41
CA VAL A 358 -11.67 13.62 0.96
C VAL A 358 -12.84 12.75 1.36
N ALA A 359 -12.55 11.62 2.00
CA ALA A 359 -13.55 10.79 2.68
C ALA A 359 -13.10 10.53 4.11
N GLN A 360 -13.96 10.84 5.06
CA GLN A 360 -13.74 10.62 6.49
C GLN A 360 -15.09 10.44 7.20
N PRO A 361 -15.11 9.86 8.40
CA PRO A 361 -16.37 9.59 9.09
C PRO A 361 -17.20 10.83 9.44
N GLY A 362 -16.56 11.93 9.82
CA GLY A 362 -17.23 13.03 10.51
C GLY A 362 -17.48 12.69 11.99
N GLY A 363 -18.12 13.57 12.72
CA GLY A 363 -18.46 13.38 14.13
C GLY A 363 -17.54 14.08 15.11
N SER A 364 -16.59 14.90 14.64
CA SER A 364 -15.82 15.79 15.50
C SER A 364 -16.64 17.02 15.89
N VAL A 365 -16.39 17.55 17.08
CA VAL A 365 -16.96 18.85 17.51
C VAL A 365 -16.48 20.00 16.63
N ARG A 366 -15.44 19.79 15.81
CA ARG A 366 -14.85 20.76 14.90
C ARG A 366 -15.11 20.43 13.43
N ASP A 367 -16.14 19.65 13.12
CA ASP A 367 -16.48 19.30 11.73
C ASP A 367 -16.69 20.52 10.84
N ASP A 368 -17.32 21.57 11.39
CA ASP A 368 -17.53 22.86 10.71
C ASP A 368 -16.20 23.48 10.24
N GLN A 369 -15.18 23.47 11.10
CA GLN A 369 -13.85 23.99 10.77
C GLN A 369 -13.15 23.16 9.67
N VAL A 370 -13.30 21.85 9.73
CA VAL A 370 -12.74 20.95 8.74
C VAL A 370 -13.41 21.16 7.38
N ILE A 371 -14.75 21.30 7.36
CA ILE A 371 -15.53 21.62 6.16
C ILE A 371 -15.11 22.96 5.57
N GLU A 372 -15.00 24.00 6.42
CA GLU A 372 -14.57 25.33 6.01
C GLU A 372 -13.18 25.31 5.35
N THR A 373 -12.24 24.57 5.90
CA THR A 373 -10.91 24.44 5.32
C THR A 373 -10.94 23.75 3.96
N CYS A 374 -11.79 22.72 3.79
CA CYS A 374 -12.00 22.10 2.49
C CYS A 374 -12.59 23.10 1.49
N ASN A 375 -13.58 23.89 1.89
CA ASN A 375 -14.20 24.90 1.04
C ASN A 375 -13.20 25.97 0.60
N LYS A 376 -12.29 26.38 1.48
CA LYS A 376 -11.21 27.32 1.18
C LYS A 376 -10.38 26.90 -0.03
N TYR A 377 -10.16 25.58 -0.21
CA TYR A 377 -9.37 25.02 -1.28
C TYR A 377 -10.19 24.38 -2.41
N GLY A 378 -11.51 24.55 -2.38
CA GLY A 378 -12.39 23.97 -3.40
C GLY A 378 -12.44 22.43 -3.38
N MET A 379 -12.11 21.81 -2.26
CA MET A 379 -12.16 20.35 -2.10
C MET A 379 -13.59 19.85 -1.99
N THR A 380 -13.80 18.60 -2.39
CA THR A 380 -15.05 17.86 -2.18
C THR A 380 -14.82 16.84 -1.07
N MET A 381 -15.58 16.93 0.03
CA MET A 381 -15.46 16.00 1.14
C MET A 381 -16.78 15.27 1.39
N CYS A 382 -16.66 13.95 1.59
CA CYS A 382 -17.74 13.06 1.96
C CYS A 382 -17.60 12.66 3.42
N PHE A 383 -18.71 12.61 4.16
CA PHE A 383 -18.77 11.96 5.47
C PHE A 383 -19.31 10.55 5.29
N THR A 384 -18.49 9.56 5.61
CA THR A 384 -18.87 8.14 5.53
C THR A 384 -19.71 7.69 6.72
N GLY A 385 -19.60 8.39 7.85
CA GLY A 385 -20.27 8.01 9.10
C GLY A 385 -19.68 6.77 9.77
N ILE A 386 -18.56 6.24 9.29
CA ILE A 386 -18.02 4.95 9.71
C ILE A 386 -16.54 5.06 10.04
N ARG A 387 -16.20 4.62 11.26
CA ARG A 387 -14.82 4.48 11.72
C ARG A 387 -14.26 3.11 11.28
N LEU A 388 -13.02 3.10 10.82
CA LEU A 388 -12.34 1.92 10.28
C LEU A 388 -11.13 1.50 11.13
N PHE A 389 -11.17 1.64 12.44
CA PHE A 389 -10.06 1.24 13.30
C PHE A 389 -9.72 -0.25 13.12
N HIS A 390 -8.43 -0.51 13.02
CA HIS A 390 -7.86 -1.85 12.87
C HIS A 390 -6.69 -1.99 13.86
N HIS A 391 -6.80 -2.96 14.74
CA HIS A 391 -5.79 -3.23 15.78
C HIS A 391 -5.38 -4.70 15.85
#